data_b477aeb479553d02b44aca1dcda10c52
#
_entry.id   b477aeb479553d02b44aca1dcda10c52
#
_cell.length_a   1.000
_cell.length_b   1.000
_cell.length_c   1.000
_cell.angle_alpha   90.00
_cell.angle_beta   90.00
_cell.angle_gamma   90.00
#
_symmetry.space_group_name_H-M   'P 1'
#
loop_
_entity.id
_entity.type
_entity.pdbx_description
1 polymer ?
#
loop_
_entity_poly.entity_id
_entity_poly.type
_entity_poly.pdbx_seq_one_letter_code
_entity_poly.pdbx_strand_id
1 'polypeptide(L)'
;RRWQASQSAGLHEVPVVIIEADNLKSLEFAIVENVQRKDLNPIEEANGYQKLIDQFDYDQEKVSKFIGKSRSHVSNCLRLLTLPNEVITLIEENKLSQGHAKVLVGLENANFLAKKIIENKLSVRQSETLTKSIKSNQGKIKTSKNPNITSLEKSVEEVTGIKVFIRNRKNNTGQVTFDYKDLDQLNRLIMVIKANY
;
A
#
# COMPACT_ATOMS: atom_id res chain seq x y z
N ARG A 1 23.26 -29.34 -11.67
CA ARG A 1 21.98 -29.82 -12.23
C ARG A 1 22.05 -30.06 -13.74
N ARG A 2 22.49 -29.10 -14.57
CA ARG A 2 22.58 -29.25 -16.04
C ARG A 2 23.59 -30.33 -16.43
N TRP A 3 24.75 -30.37 -15.78
CA TRP A 3 25.75 -31.43 -15.97
C TRP A 3 25.22 -32.80 -15.61
N GLN A 4 24.52 -32.94 -14.47
CA GLN A 4 23.89 -34.19 -14.07
C GLN A 4 22.81 -34.66 -15.08
N ALA A 5 21.99 -33.68 -15.56
CA ALA A 5 20.98 -33.98 -16.59
C ALA A 5 21.62 -34.44 -17.90
N SER A 6 22.75 -33.84 -18.31
CA SER A 6 23.51 -34.26 -19.50
C SER A 6 24.04 -35.69 -19.36
N GLN A 7 24.56 -36.06 -18.19
CA GLN A 7 24.97 -37.40 -17.90
C GLN A 7 23.81 -38.40 -17.99
N SER A 8 22.66 -38.05 -17.38
CA SER A 8 21.46 -38.90 -17.44
C SER A 8 20.91 -39.02 -18.85
N ALA A 9 21.14 -38.05 -19.72
CA ALA A 9 20.77 -38.08 -21.14
C ALA A 9 21.80 -38.79 -22.02
N GLY A 10 22.89 -39.31 -21.46
CA GLY A 10 23.93 -40.05 -22.20
C GLY A 10 24.82 -39.19 -23.08
N LEU A 11 24.85 -37.86 -22.85
CA LEU A 11 25.73 -36.95 -23.62
C LEU A 11 27.18 -37.09 -23.13
N HIS A 12 28.10 -37.36 -24.06
CA HIS A 12 29.53 -37.47 -23.75
C HIS A 12 30.23 -36.14 -23.69
N GLU A 13 29.73 -35.14 -24.42
CA GLU A 13 30.29 -33.79 -24.48
C GLU A 13 29.18 -32.76 -24.37
N VAL A 14 29.48 -31.66 -23.67
CA VAL A 14 28.57 -30.50 -23.53
C VAL A 14 29.36 -29.20 -23.77
N PRO A 15 28.79 -28.25 -24.49
CA PRO A 15 29.42 -26.95 -24.66
C PRO A 15 29.44 -26.20 -23.33
N VAL A 16 30.63 -25.73 -22.92
CA VAL A 16 30.82 -24.97 -21.68
C VAL A 16 31.58 -23.70 -21.94
N VAL A 17 31.30 -22.66 -21.15
CA VAL A 17 32.10 -21.44 -21.09
C VAL A 17 32.83 -21.44 -19.76
N ILE A 18 34.16 -21.46 -19.80
CA ILE A 18 34.98 -21.41 -18.58
C ILE A 18 35.11 -19.95 -18.19
N ILE A 19 34.69 -19.61 -16.97
CA ILE A 19 34.80 -18.26 -16.40
C ILE A 19 35.64 -18.39 -15.14
N GLU A 20 36.68 -17.57 -15.03
CA GLU A 20 37.41 -17.41 -13.79
C GLU A 20 36.60 -16.55 -12.84
N ALA A 21 36.04 -17.17 -11.81
CA ALA A 21 35.25 -16.49 -10.79
C ALA A 21 35.63 -17.02 -9.42
N ASP A 22 35.81 -16.10 -8.48
CA ASP A 22 35.88 -16.47 -7.07
C ASP A 22 34.50 -16.95 -6.56
N ASN A 23 34.45 -17.49 -5.36
CA ASN A 23 33.20 -18.00 -4.78
C ASN A 23 32.13 -16.93 -4.70
N LEU A 24 32.50 -15.67 -4.50
CA LEU A 24 31.59 -14.54 -4.35
C LEU A 24 30.97 -14.15 -5.70
N LYS A 25 31.77 -14.05 -6.76
CA LYS A 25 31.28 -13.84 -8.13
C LYS A 25 30.46 -15.00 -8.66
N SER A 26 30.83 -16.22 -8.30
CA SER A 26 30.05 -17.39 -8.69
C SER A 26 28.65 -17.38 -8.07
N LEU A 27 28.52 -16.98 -6.80
CA LEU A 27 27.23 -16.81 -6.12
C LEU A 27 26.43 -15.64 -6.73
N GLU A 28 27.09 -14.54 -7.05
CA GLU A 28 26.47 -13.39 -7.72
C GLU A 28 25.85 -13.80 -9.06
N PHE A 29 26.61 -14.47 -9.93
CA PHE A 29 26.10 -14.97 -11.21
C PHE A 29 24.93 -15.94 -11.04
N ALA A 30 24.98 -16.83 -10.04
CA ALA A 30 23.90 -17.75 -9.76
C ALA A 30 22.60 -17.06 -9.34
N ILE A 31 22.69 -16.01 -8.52
CA ILE A 31 21.51 -15.21 -8.11
C ILE A 31 20.94 -14.46 -9.34
N VAL A 32 21.80 -13.86 -10.16
CA VAL A 32 21.36 -13.11 -11.34
C VAL A 32 20.72 -14.02 -12.38
N GLU A 33 21.33 -15.16 -12.67
CA GLU A 33 20.74 -16.15 -13.59
C GLU A 33 19.34 -16.56 -13.12
N ASN A 34 19.20 -16.80 -11.81
CA ASN A 34 17.91 -17.14 -11.24
C ASN A 34 16.89 -16.00 -11.34
N VAL A 35 17.31 -14.75 -11.05
CA VAL A 35 16.44 -13.56 -11.11
C VAL A 35 16.07 -13.18 -12.56
N GLN A 36 16.87 -13.53 -13.55
CA GLN A 36 16.57 -13.28 -14.97
C GLN A 36 15.61 -14.29 -15.59
N ARG A 37 15.16 -15.30 -14.85
CA ARG A 37 14.13 -16.24 -15.34
C ARG A 37 12.82 -15.53 -15.61
N LYS A 38 12.13 -15.94 -16.68
CA LYS A 38 10.87 -15.31 -17.12
C LYS A 38 9.64 -15.67 -16.26
N ASP A 39 9.76 -16.73 -15.47
CA ASP A 39 8.63 -17.35 -14.76
C ASP A 39 8.63 -17.01 -13.26
N LEU A 40 9.42 -16.04 -12.83
CA LEU A 40 9.51 -15.66 -11.42
C LEU A 40 8.24 -15.01 -10.91
N ASN A 41 7.83 -15.44 -9.72
CA ASN A 41 6.84 -14.70 -8.95
C ASN A 41 7.42 -13.34 -8.50
N PRO A 42 6.62 -12.26 -8.42
CA PRO A 42 7.08 -10.95 -7.95
C PRO A 42 7.77 -10.97 -6.58
N ILE A 43 7.41 -11.90 -5.70
CA ILE A 43 8.04 -12.05 -4.38
C ILE A 43 9.41 -12.75 -4.50
N GLU A 44 9.55 -13.76 -5.35
CA GLU A 44 10.83 -14.39 -5.63
C GLU A 44 11.82 -13.40 -6.26
N GLU A 45 11.34 -12.58 -7.20
CA GLU A 45 12.11 -11.52 -7.81
C GLU A 45 12.61 -10.52 -6.75
N ALA A 46 11.72 -10.08 -5.86
CA ALA A 46 12.05 -9.17 -4.76
C ALA A 46 13.07 -9.78 -3.79
N ASN A 47 12.91 -11.05 -3.43
CA ASN A 47 13.86 -11.77 -2.58
C ASN A 47 15.25 -11.91 -3.24
N GLY A 48 15.29 -12.11 -4.57
CA GLY A 48 16.55 -12.11 -5.32
C GLY A 48 17.26 -10.77 -5.24
N TYR A 49 16.53 -9.65 -5.38
CA TYR A 49 17.09 -8.31 -5.24
C TYR A 49 17.58 -8.02 -3.82
N GLN A 50 16.81 -8.44 -2.81
CA GLN A 50 17.20 -8.29 -1.42
C GLN A 50 18.50 -9.04 -1.12
N LYS A 51 18.65 -10.29 -1.61
CA LYS A 51 19.90 -11.06 -1.47
C LYS A 51 21.10 -10.37 -2.10
N LEU A 52 20.95 -9.73 -3.28
CA LEU A 52 22.03 -8.97 -3.89
C LEU A 52 22.45 -7.77 -3.03
N ILE A 53 21.50 -7.10 -2.41
CA ILE A 53 21.77 -5.98 -1.49
C ILE A 53 22.50 -6.47 -0.25
N ASP A 54 21.97 -7.52 0.41
CA ASP A 54 22.45 -7.97 1.72
C ASP A 54 23.82 -8.69 1.65
N GLN A 55 24.06 -9.46 0.55
CA GLN A 55 25.25 -10.28 0.43
C GLN A 55 26.42 -9.59 -0.28
N PHE A 56 26.12 -8.63 -1.18
CA PHE A 56 27.12 -7.95 -2.00
C PHE A 56 27.22 -6.45 -1.75
N ASP A 57 26.46 -5.93 -0.78
CA ASP A 57 26.42 -4.51 -0.43
C ASP A 57 26.11 -3.62 -1.68
N TYR A 58 25.16 -4.10 -2.50
CA TYR A 58 24.72 -3.38 -3.67
C TYR A 58 23.63 -2.38 -3.28
N ASP A 59 23.72 -1.17 -3.82
CA ASP A 59 22.59 -0.25 -3.78
C ASP A 59 21.55 -0.61 -4.87
N GLN A 60 20.34 -0.05 -4.75
CA GLN A 60 19.26 -0.30 -5.70
C GLN A 60 19.60 0.11 -7.14
N GLU A 61 20.49 1.09 -7.31
CA GLU A 61 20.91 1.55 -8.62
C GLU A 61 21.85 0.52 -9.27
N LYS A 62 22.82 -0.01 -8.52
CA LYS A 62 23.74 -1.05 -8.97
C LYS A 62 22.98 -2.32 -9.33
N VAL A 63 22.03 -2.76 -8.46
CA VAL A 63 21.14 -3.90 -8.75
C VAL A 63 20.38 -3.66 -10.05
N SER A 64 19.81 -2.48 -10.25
CA SER A 64 19.03 -2.16 -11.45
C SER A 64 19.86 -2.23 -12.74
N LYS A 65 21.06 -1.67 -12.73
CA LYS A 65 22.00 -1.72 -13.85
C LYS A 65 22.44 -3.15 -14.15
N PHE A 66 22.72 -3.93 -13.10
CA PHE A 66 23.22 -5.29 -13.21
C PHE A 66 22.18 -6.25 -13.80
N ILE A 67 20.91 -6.06 -13.47
CA ILE A 67 19.80 -6.90 -13.95
C ILE A 67 19.19 -6.37 -15.25
N GLY A 68 19.48 -5.13 -15.64
CA GLY A 68 18.91 -4.47 -16.82
C GLY A 68 17.46 -4.01 -16.62
N LYS A 69 17.08 -3.68 -15.37
CA LYS A 69 15.76 -3.13 -15.01
C LYS A 69 15.89 -1.67 -14.56
N SER A 70 14.77 -0.95 -14.48
CA SER A 70 14.79 0.40 -13.93
C SER A 70 14.94 0.37 -12.40
N ARG A 71 15.61 1.39 -11.83
CA ARG A 71 15.70 1.56 -10.36
C ARG A 71 14.32 1.59 -9.70
N SER A 72 13.35 2.23 -10.36
CA SER A 72 11.96 2.27 -9.86
C SER A 72 11.30 0.88 -9.81
N HIS A 73 11.63 -0.01 -10.77
CA HIS A 73 11.16 -1.39 -10.74
C HIS A 73 11.73 -2.13 -9.54
N VAL A 74 13.05 -2.09 -9.33
CA VAL A 74 13.72 -2.72 -8.18
C VAL A 74 13.15 -2.22 -6.86
N SER A 75 13.06 -0.89 -6.70
CA SER A 75 12.47 -0.29 -5.50
C SER A 75 11.02 -0.74 -5.23
N ASN A 76 10.20 -0.83 -6.28
CA ASN A 76 8.82 -1.30 -6.15
C ASN A 76 8.73 -2.78 -5.77
N CYS A 77 9.62 -3.64 -6.30
CA CYS A 77 9.68 -5.05 -5.92
C CYS A 77 10.10 -5.20 -4.45
N LEU A 78 11.16 -4.52 -4.03
CA LEU A 78 11.62 -4.56 -2.63
C LEU A 78 10.55 -4.11 -1.64
N ARG A 79 9.74 -3.11 -2.00
CA ARG A 79 8.62 -2.66 -1.17
C ARG A 79 7.55 -3.73 -0.99
N LEU A 80 7.42 -4.71 -1.87
CA LEU A 80 6.46 -5.81 -1.68
C LEU A 80 6.81 -6.67 -0.47
N LEU A 81 8.11 -6.80 -0.14
CA LEU A 81 8.58 -7.56 1.04
C LEU A 81 8.18 -6.90 2.38
N THR A 82 7.77 -5.62 2.36
CA THR A 82 7.26 -4.95 3.57
C THR A 82 5.78 -5.24 3.85
N LEU A 83 5.12 -5.98 2.99
CA LEU A 83 3.72 -6.38 3.19
C LEU A 83 3.61 -7.48 4.25
N PRO A 84 2.47 -7.59 4.94
CA PRO A 84 2.19 -8.69 5.85
C PRO A 84 2.27 -10.06 5.15
N ASN A 85 2.72 -11.09 5.85
CA ASN A 85 2.92 -12.44 5.30
C ASN A 85 1.66 -13.00 4.61
N GLU A 86 0.46 -12.75 5.16
CA GLU A 86 -0.81 -13.18 4.55
C GLU A 86 -0.99 -12.59 3.14
N VAL A 87 -0.60 -11.32 2.92
CA VAL A 87 -0.69 -10.67 1.61
C VAL A 87 0.38 -11.21 0.66
N ILE A 88 1.58 -11.49 1.18
CA ILE A 88 2.67 -12.11 0.41
C ILE A 88 2.21 -13.46 -0.13
N THR A 89 1.62 -14.31 0.71
CA THR A 89 1.08 -15.62 0.29
C THR A 89 0.02 -15.47 -0.83
N LEU A 90 -0.85 -14.46 -0.76
CA LEU A 90 -1.84 -14.22 -1.81
C LEU A 90 -1.20 -13.80 -3.15
N ILE A 91 -0.04 -13.15 -3.11
CA ILE A 91 0.72 -12.81 -4.32
C ILE A 91 1.41 -14.07 -4.88
N GLU A 92 2.02 -14.89 -4.02
CA GLU A 92 2.67 -16.15 -4.39
C GLU A 92 1.69 -17.12 -5.03
N GLU A 93 0.47 -17.20 -4.52
CA GLU A 93 -0.63 -18.01 -5.07
C GLU A 93 -1.28 -17.38 -6.33
N ASN A 94 -0.76 -16.27 -6.84
CA ASN A 94 -1.34 -15.52 -7.97
C ASN A 94 -2.80 -15.05 -7.76
N LYS A 95 -3.30 -15.04 -6.53
CA LYS A 95 -4.63 -14.49 -6.19
C LYS A 95 -4.64 -12.96 -6.19
N LEU A 96 -3.48 -12.34 -6.00
CA LEU A 96 -3.31 -10.90 -6.00
C LEU A 96 -2.17 -10.50 -6.96
N SER A 97 -2.45 -9.64 -7.93
CA SER A 97 -1.42 -9.20 -8.88
C SER A 97 -0.44 -8.20 -8.23
N GLN A 98 0.77 -8.08 -8.79
CA GLN A 98 1.78 -7.11 -8.37
C GLN A 98 1.24 -5.67 -8.35
N GLY A 99 0.35 -5.32 -9.28
CA GLY A 99 -0.28 -4.00 -9.33
C GLY A 99 -1.15 -3.71 -8.11
N HIS A 100 -1.96 -4.68 -7.68
CA HIS A 100 -2.77 -4.58 -6.46
C HIS A 100 -1.89 -4.53 -5.22
N ALA A 101 -0.84 -5.35 -5.16
CA ALA A 101 0.10 -5.38 -4.04
C ALA A 101 0.79 -4.03 -3.83
N LYS A 102 1.23 -3.36 -4.91
CA LYS A 102 1.83 -2.01 -4.83
C LYS A 102 0.93 -0.98 -4.14
N VAL A 103 -0.37 -1.07 -4.38
CA VAL A 103 -1.37 -0.16 -3.78
C VAL A 103 -1.50 -0.38 -2.27
N LEU A 104 -1.25 -1.60 -1.80
CA LEU A 104 -1.39 -2.00 -0.40
C LEU A 104 -0.15 -1.68 0.45
N VAL A 105 1.01 -1.44 -0.17
CA VAL A 105 2.25 -1.12 0.54
C VAL A 105 2.09 0.12 1.43
N GLY A 106 2.47 -0.02 2.70
CA GLY A 106 2.41 1.05 3.70
C GLY A 106 1.01 1.34 4.25
N LEU A 107 0.07 0.40 4.10
CA LEU A 107 -1.26 0.47 4.72
C LEU A 107 -1.32 -0.44 5.94
N GLU A 108 -1.77 0.08 7.08
CA GLU A 108 -1.96 -0.70 8.31
C GLU A 108 -2.98 -1.84 8.12
N ASN A 109 -4.01 -1.62 7.30
CA ASN A 109 -5.09 -2.58 7.05
C ASN A 109 -4.90 -3.36 5.73
N ALA A 110 -3.64 -3.62 5.31
CA ALA A 110 -3.33 -4.27 4.04
C ALA A 110 -4.03 -5.63 3.88
N ASN A 111 -4.08 -6.46 4.93
CA ASN A 111 -4.73 -7.77 4.92
C ASN A 111 -6.24 -7.68 4.62
N PHE A 112 -6.94 -6.78 5.31
CA PHE A 112 -8.36 -6.57 5.11
C PHE A 112 -8.65 -6.08 3.68
N LEU A 113 -7.85 -5.14 3.19
CA LEU A 113 -8.00 -4.59 1.85
C LEU A 113 -7.68 -5.62 0.77
N ALA A 114 -6.67 -6.47 0.96
CA ALA A 114 -6.34 -7.56 0.05
C ALA A 114 -7.53 -8.52 -0.11
N LYS A 115 -8.14 -8.96 0.98
CA LYS A 115 -9.34 -9.82 0.96
C LYS A 115 -10.49 -9.13 0.21
N LYS A 116 -10.76 -7.87 0.50
CA LYS A 116 -11.81 -7.10 -0.17
C LYS A 116 -11.57 -6.91 -1.67
N ILE A 117 -10.32 -6.72 -2.09
CA ILE A 117 -9.94 -6.62 -3.51
C ILE A 117 -10.23 -7.94 -4.23
N ILE A 118 -9.91 -9.07 -3.62
CA ILE A 118 -10.13 -10.41 -4.19
C ILE A 118 -11.62 -10.73 -4.25
N GLU A 119 -12.36 -10.55 -3.16
CA GLU A 119 -13.79 -10.83 -3.06
C GLU A 119 -14.61 -10.05 -4.10
N ASN A 120 -14.31 -8.76 -4.24
CA ASN A 120 -15.03 -7.88 -5.17
C ASN A 120 -14.41 -7.85 -6.58
N LYS A 121 -13.36 -8.64 -6.85
CA LYS A 121 -12.63 -8.69 -8.13
C LYS A 121 -12.28 -7.29 -8.67
N LEU A 122 -11.81 -6.41 -7.77
CA LEU A 122 -11.52 -5.02 -8.13
C LEU A 122 -10.33 -4.95 -9.08
N SER A 123 -10.38 -4.02 -10.02
CA SER A 123 -9.23 -3.66 -10.85
C SER A 123 -8.21 -2.84 -10.03
N VAL A 124 -6.96 -2.74 -10.52
CA VAL A 124 -5.91 -1.94 -9.86
C VAL A 124 -6.36 -0.49 -9.65
N ARG A 125 -7.01 0.14 -10.65
CA ARG A 125 -7.52 1.52 -10.55
C ARG A 125 -8.61 1.67 -9.48
N GLN A 126 -9.53 0.71 -9.39
CA GLN A 126 -10.56 0.70 -8.34
C GLN A 126 -9.94 0.52 -6.96
N SER A 127 -8.92 -0.32 -6.85
CA SER A 127 -8.16 -0.52 -5.61
C SER A 127 -7.41 0.75 -5.18
N GLU A 128 -6.82 1.48 -6.12
CA GLU A 128 -6.20 2.80 -5.84
C GLU A 128 -7.24 3.82 -5.34
N THR A 129 -8.41 3.88 -5.94
CA THR A 129 -9.49 4.80 -5.52
C THR A 129 -9.97 4.44 -4.12
N LEU A 130 -10.18 3.16 -3.85
CA LEU A 130 -10.58 2.65 -2.54
C LEU A 130 -9.54 2.98 -1.46
N THR A 131 -8.26 2.77 -1.73
CA THR A 131 -7.19 3.09 -0.77
C THR A 131 -7.00 4.59 -0.58
N LYS A 132 -7.16 5.42 -1.61
CA LYS A 132 -7.16 6.89 -1.50
C LYS A 132 -8.30 7.38 -0.62
N SER A 133 -9.51 6.85 -0.78
CA SER A 133 -10.66 7.22 0.06
C SER A 133 -10.45 6.85 1.53
N ILE A 134 -9.82 5.70 1.81
CA ILE A 134 -9.48 5.27 3.18
C ILE A 134 -8.38 6.15 3.77
N LYS A 135 -7.31 6.44 3.02
CA LYS A 135 -6.26 7.39 3.46
C LYS A 135 -6.82 8.78 3.73
N SER A 136 -7.73 9.29 2.88
CA SER A 136 -8.37 10.60 3.08
C SER A 136 -9.29 10.61 4.30
N ASN A 137 -9.91 9.48 4.63
CA ASN A 137 -10.72 9.33 5.84
C ASN A 137 -9.86 9.11 7.11
N GLN A 138 -8.70 8.46 6.99
CA GLN A 138 -7.72 8.37 8.08
C GLN A 138 -7.00 9.71 8.31
N GLY A 139 -6.73 10.49 7.25
CA GLY A 139 -6.22 11.87 7.37
C GLY A 139 -7.26 12.87 7.91
N LYS A 140 -8.55 12.49 7.93
CA LYS A 140 -9.60 13.11 8.74
C LYS A 140 -9.66 12.47 10.13
N ILE A 141 -8.49 12.10 10.71
CA ILE A 141 -8.40 11.92 12.16
C ILE A 141 -9.04 13.16 12.75
N LYS A 142 -10.11 12.95 13.50
CA LYS A 142 -10.68 13.85 14.47
C LYS A 142 -9.56 14.74 14.99
N THR A 143 -9.36 15.91 14.37
CA THR A 143 -8.72 17.01 15.09
C THR A 143 -9.43 16.98 16.42
N SER A 144 -8.72 16.72 17.51
CA SER A 144 -9.26 16.74 18.84
C SER A 144 -10.04 18.05 18.93
N LYS A 145 -11.38 17.91 18.93
CA LYS A 145 -12.24 19.11 18.97
C LYS A 145 -11.78 19.86 20.19
N ASN A 146 -11.48 21.14 20.01
CA ASN A 146 -11.11 22.00 21.12
C ASN A 146 -12.19 21.82 22.20
N PRO A 147 -11.86 21.48 23.47
CA PRO A 147 -12.85 21.23 24.53
C PRO A 147 -13.91 22.32 24.61
N ASN A 148 -13.52 23.58 24.36
CA ASN A 148 -14.41 24.73 24.32
C ASN A 148 -15.46 24.64 23.18
N ILE A 149 -15.10 24.08 22.02
CA ILE A 149 -16.04 23.92 20.89
C ILE A 149 -17.04 22.80 21.22
N THR A 150 -16.60 21.74 21.87
CA THR A 150 -17.49 20.65 22.30
C THR A 150 -18.48 21.11 23.39
N SER A 151 -18.06 22.01 24.27
CA SER A 151 -18.94 22.63 25.26
C SER A 151 -19.97 23.55 24.62
N LEU A 152 -19.57 24.34 23.63
CA LEU A 152 -20.46 25.19 22.84
C LEU A 152 -21.46 24.37 22.02
N GLU A 153 -21.03 23.28 21.39
CA GLU A 153 -21.95 22.36 20.67
C GLU A 153 -23.03 21.84 21.61
N LYS A 154 -22.66 21.39 22.82
CA LYS A 154 -23.61 20.89 23.83
C LYS A 154 -24.60 21.95 24.31
N SER A 155 -24.11 23.16 24.65
CA SER A 155 -24.98 24.24 25.12
C SER A 155 -25.98 24.68 24.04
N VAL A 156 -25.56 24.74 22.77
CA VAL A 156 -26.49 25.04 21.66
C VAL A 156 -27.46 23.88 21.41
N GLU A 157 -27.03 22.64 21.55
CA GLU A 157 -27.90 21.44 21.43
C GLU A 157 -28.94 21.42 22.55
N GLU A 158 -28.58 21.76 23.78
CA GLU A 158 -29.50 21.86 24.94
C GLU A 158 -30.60 22.93 24.74
N VAL A 159 -30.23 24.07 24.12
CA VAL A 159 -31.19 25.16 23.89
C VAL A 159 -32.06 24.91 22.67
N THR A 160 -31.52 24.36 21.60
CA THR A 160 -32.24 24.17 20.32
C THR A 160 -32.94 22.81 20.22
N GLY A 161 -32.50 21.80 20.98
CA GLY A 161 -32.90 20.41 20.83
C GLY A 161 -32.45 19.76 19.52
N ILE A 162 -31.53 20.41 18.79
CA ILE A 162 -31.06 19.98 17.46
C ILE A 162 -29.55 19.75 17.54
N LYS A 163 -29.09 18.64 16.94
CA LYS A 163 -27.67 18.30 16.91
C LYS A 163 -26.85 19.29 16.10
N VAL A 164 -25.81 19.85 16.72
CA VAL A 164 -25.00 20.93 16.16
C VAL A 164 -23.55 20.50 15.98
N PHE A 165 -22.97 20.86 14.84
CA PHE A 165 -21.57 20.66 14.54
C PHE A 165 -20.90 21.99 14.24
N ILE A 166 -19.87 22.37 15.01
CA ILE A 166 -19.10 23.58 14.85
C ILE A 166 -17.72 23.21 14.32
N ARG A 167 -17.36 23.75 13.13
CA ARG A 167 -16.03 23.63 12.54
C ARG A 167 -15.37 24.99 12.51
N ASN A 168 -14.38 25.17 13.37
CA ASN A 168 -13.57 26.38 13.37
C ASN A 168 -12.30 26.18 12.52
N ARG A 169 -11.93 27.17 11.71
CA ARG A 169 -10.70 27.22 10.91
C ARG A 169 -9.66 28.08 11.63
N LYS A 170 -8.38 27.89 11.28
CA LYS A 170 -7.25 28.66 11.89
C LYS A 170 -7.37 30.19 11.75
N ASN A 171 -8.16 30.67 10.80
CA ASN A 171 -8.36 32.11 10.53
C ASN A 171 -9.55 32.71 11.28
N ASN A 172 -10.00 32.11 12.38
CA ASN A 172 -11.20 32.50 13.13
C ASN A 172 -12.51 32.51 12.29
N THR A 173 -12.50 31.92 11.10
CA THR A 173 -13.70 31.66 10.33
C THR A 173 -14.19 30.24 10.62
N GLY A 174 -15.47 30.01 10.50
CA GLY A 174 -16.04 28.69 10.81
C GLY A 174 -17.33 28.40 10.06
N GLN A 175 -17.83 27.21 10.30
CA GLN A 175 -19.11 26.75 9.79
C GLN A 175 -19.87 26.09 10.94
N VAL A 176 -21.12 26.47 11.12
CA VAL A 176 -22.05 25.83 12.04
C VAL A 176 -23.06 25.07 11.20
N THR A 177 -23.24 23.80 11.51
CA THR A 177 -24.17 22.91 10.79
C THR A 177 -25.16 22.33 11.80
N PHE A 178 -26.43 22.48 11.52
CA PHE A 178 -27.54 21.93 12.31
C PHE A 178 -28.09 20.71 11.57
N ASP A 179 -28.25 19.58 12.28
CA ASP A 179 -28.75 18.33 11.74
C ASP A 179 -30.20 18.14 12.23
N TYR A 180 -31.18 18.56 11.44
CA TYR A 180 -32.59 18.50 11.76
C TYR A 180 -33.27 17.28 11.12
N LYS A 181 -34.28 16.73 11.78
CA LYS A 181 -35.00 15.52 11.34
C LYS A 181 -36.30 15.85 10.62
N ASP A 182 -36.91 16.99 10.89
CA ASP A 182 -38.18 17.42 10.31
C ASP A 182 -38.24 18.94 10.10
N LEU A 183 -39.21 19.42 9.30
CA LEU A 183 -39.35 20.83 8.96
C LEU A 183 -39.78 21.67 10.17
N ASP A 184 -40.44 21.06 11.17
CA ASP A 184 -40.87 21.79 12.37
C ASP A 184 -39.65 22.14 13.24
N GLN A 185 -38.67 21.27 13.34
CA GLN A 185 -37.40 21.59 13.98
C GLN A 185 -36.66 22.72 13.26
N LEU A 186 -36.65 22.73 11.91
CA LEU A 186 -36.05 23.81 11.12
C LEU A 186 -36.77 25.14 11.37
N ASN A 187 -38.10 25.16 11.37
CA ASN A 187 -38.89 26.36 11.63
C ASN A 187 -38.65 26.91 13.05
N ARG A 188 -38.55 26.06 14.06
CA ARG A 188 -38.21 26.48 15.43
C ARG A 188 -36.81 27.11 15.48
N LEU A 189 -35.83 26.51 14.82
CA LEU A 189 -34.48 27.06 14.74
C LEU A 189 -34.48 28.45 14.08
N ILE A 190 -35.20 28.62 12.98
CA ILE A 190 -35.33 29.90 12.27
C ILE A 190 -35.99 30.97 13.20
N MET A 191 -37.02 30.56 13.96
CA MET A 191 -37.67 31.47 14.93
C MET A 191 -36.69 31.92 16.02
N VAL A 192 -35.92 31.02 16.61
CA VAL A 192 -34.92 31.35 17.65
C VAL A 192 -33.87 32.28 17.12
N ILE A 193 -33.39 32.08 15.89
CA ILE A 193 -32.40 32.97 15.25
C ILE A 193 -33.01 34.36 15.01
N LYS A 194 -34.24 34.42 14.49
CA LYS A 194 -34.92 35.71 14.21
C LYS A 194 -35.30 36.51 15.47
N ALA A 195 -35.60 35.81 16.59
CA ALA A 195 -35.98 36.45 17.82
C ALA A 195 -34.78 37.09 18.57
N ASN A 196 -33.56 36.72 18.24
CA ASN A 196 -32.32 37.19 18.86
C ASN A 196 -31.49 38.12 17.93
N TYR A 197 -32.04 38.52 16.80
CA TYR A 197 -31.47 39.48 15.86
C TYR A 197 -32.40 40.68 15.72
#